data_a775d9e0bc0bab17e455355678d07b46
#
_entry.id   a775d9e0bc0bab17e455355678d07b46
#
_cell.length_a   1.000
_cell.length_b   1.000
_cell.length_c   1.000
_cell.angle_alpha   90.00
_cell.angle_beta   90.00
_cell.angle_gamma   90.00
#
_symmetry.space_group_name_H-M   'P 1'
#
loop_
_entity.id
_entity.type
_entity.pdbx_description
1 polymer ?
#
loop_
_entity_poly.entity_id
_entity_poly.type
_entity_poly.pdbx_seq_one_letter_code
_entity_poly.pdbx_strand_id
1 'polypeptide(L)'
;MAKAAKENKGRPSIPSGARPLSQKIRARMEQDAMAAPGDRVVVGFSGGPDSTALLHWLATERPDLTLFPVHIHHGLRPEADAEAEAAVRFCRSQGLSCRVVRGDARREAERRGLGVEEAARSLRYRALETALAETKAHRLALSHTQNDQAETLLLWLCRGTGLRGLTGIPPVRGRIIRPLLDGSRDEVLAYCAAYGLPFSRDESNESPAYTRNRIRQLLPLLEARINPQTTAHLAQTAALLREEDACLDELACQALTEGGLSRENLLARPLALRRRMVRLAWLQATGSGKDLSAAHTAGVLALLEKQPGRRVDLPGGFVAEGGFEGLTLRKKEEAAEFCFAVREEAPQTLPGLGDWVLFTKKTQKIQENGYTLVLDYDTIAGYLECRNWRPGDRLLWPGHNKSVKELFLEKKVPRFWRGDWPLFVSRGGVVFVPGLWASPAVRPGPDTKQTAQLFIGGGKTFERASSYVYYKGRN
;
A
#
# COMPACT_ATOMS: atom_id res chain seq x y z
N MET A 1 -25.65 24.52 -32.87
CA MET A 1 -25.65 25.33 -31.63
C MET A 1 -27.06 25.73 -31.16
N ALA A 2 -27.99 24.80 -31.01
CA ALA A 2 -29.39 25.16 -30.63
C ALA A 2 -30.10 24.07 -29.82
N LYS A 3 -29.39 23.27 -28.99
CA LYS A 3 -29.98 22.21 -28.15
C LYS A 3 -29.63 22.29 -26.65
N ALA A 4 -28.79 23.25 -26.22
CA ALA A 4 -28.37 23.40 -24.81
C ALA A 4 -29.17 24.39 -23.97
N ALA A 5 -30.25 24.99 -24.52
CA ALA A 5 -30.99 26.08 -23.87
C ALA A 5 -32.38 25.68 -23.34
N LYS A 6 -32.75 24.42 -23.25
CA LYS A 6 -34.12 23.99 -22.89
C LYS A 6 -34.32 23.30 -21.55
N GLU A 7 -33.28 23.08 -20.70
CA GLU A 7 -33.43 22.32 -19.45
C GLU A 7 -33.38 23.14 -18.15
N ASN A 8 -33.50 24.48 -18.20
CA ASN A 8 -33.42 25.30 -16.99
C ASN A 8 -34.77 25.98 -16.60
N LYS A 9 -35.87 25.32 -16.89
CA LYS A 9 -37.19 25.81 -16.43
C LYS A 9 -37.70 24.89 -15.32
N GLY A 10 -37.43 25.26 -14.04
CA GLY A 10 -38.09 24.64 -12.89
C GLY A 10 -37.28 24.43 -11.62
N ARG A 11 -35.97 24.74 -11.57
CA ARG A 11 -35.25 24.66 -10.28
C ARG A 11 -35.59 25.90 -9.42
N PRO A 12 -36.01 25.72 -8.15
CA PRO A 12 -36.19 26.85 -7.23
C PRO A 12 -34.85 27.61 -7.09
N SER A 13 -34.90 28.94 -7.05
CA SER A 13 -33.69 29.76 -6.90
C SER A 13 -33.03 29.47 -5.55
N ILE A 14 -31.70 29.21 -5.57
CA ILE A 14 -30.93 29.00 -4.34
C ILE A 14 -31.03 30.27 -3.47
N PRO A 15 -31.48 30.17 -2.20
CA PRO A 15 -31.52 31.29 -1.27
C PRO A 15 -30.14 31.96 -1.13
N SER A 16 -30.14 33.30 -0.92
CA SER A 16 -28.87 34.06 -0.86
C SER A 16 -27.89 33.53 0.16
N GLY A 17 -28.35 33.15 1.36
CA GLY A 17 -27.51 32.56 2.41
C GLY A 17 -26.96 31.18 2.11
N ALA A 18 -27.55 30.44 1.16
CA ALA A 18 -27.11 29.12 0.77
C ALA A 18 -26.15 29.12 -0.45
N ARG A 19 -26.09 30.25 -1.20
CA ARG A 19 -25.31 30.34 -2.44
C ARG A 19 -23.81 30.07 -2.26
N PRO A 20 -23.10 30.64 -1.26
CA PRO A 20 -21.68 30.47 -1.13
C PRO A 20 -21.28 28.98 -0.99
N LEU A 21 -21.94 28.26 -0.08
CA LEU A 21 -21.68 26.84 0.12
C LEU A 21 -22.02 26.02 -1.13
N SER A 22 -23.19 26.28 -1.74
CA SER A 22 -23.63 25.55 -2.93
C SER A 22 -22.67 25.71 -4.11
N GLN A 23 -22.09 26.89 -4.32
CA GLN A 23 -21.08 27.16 -5.35
C GLN A 23 -19.79 26.36 -5.07
N LYS A 24 -19.31 26.36 -3.82
CA LYS A 24 -18.12 25.61 -3.42
C LYS A 24 -18.30 24.11 -3.62
N ILE A 25 -19.44 23.55 -3.20
CA ILE A 25 -19.74 22.12 -3.38
C ILE A 25 -19.74 21.77 -4.87
N ARG A 26 -20.43 22.57 -5.70
CA ARG A 26 -20.50 22.32 -7.14
C ARG A 26 -19.12 22.36 -7.78
N ALA A 27 -18.34 23.42 -7.52
CA ALA A 27 -17.00 23.57 -8.06
C ALA A 27 -16.10 22.40 -7.66
N ARG A 28 -16.16 21.98 -6.39
CA ARG A 28 -15.36 20.84 -5.90
C ARG A 28 -15.78 19.53 -6.53
N MET A 29 -17.07 19.27 -6.68
CA MET A 29 -17.57 18.05 -7.33
C MET A 29 -17.18 17.95 -8.80
N GLU A 30 -17.18 19.09 -9.51
CA GLU A 30 -16.77 19.18 -10.91
C GLU A 30 -15.25 19.02 -11.06
N GLN A 31 -14.47 19.77 -10.27
CA GLN A 31 -13.01 19.75 -10.32
C GLN A 31 -12.43 18.35 -10.10
N ASP A 32 -12.97 17.62 -9.13
CA ASP A 32 -12.46 16.29 -8.75
C ASP A 32 -13.26 15.13 -9.38
N ALA A 33 -14.17 15.41 -10.31
CA ALA A 33 -15.04 14.42 -10.97
C ALA A 33 -15.66 13.41 -9.96
N MET A 34 -16.21 13.96 -8.86
CA MET A 34 -16.59 13.15 -7.69
C MET A 34 -17.71 12.16 -7.95
N ALA A 35 -18.68 12.50 -8.83
CA ALA A 35 -19.78 11.61 -9.22
C ALA A 35 -20.28 11.93 -10.63
N ALA A 36 -20.50 10.91 -11.43
CA ALA A 36 -21.11 11.00 -12.75
C ALA A 36 -22.65 10.94 -12.68
N PRO A 37 -23.36 11.47 -13.69
CA PRO A 37 -24.80 11.27 -13.81
C PRO A 37 -25.17 9.77 -13.78
N GLY A 38 -26.19 9.42 -13.00
CA GLY A 38 -26.63 8.04 -12.80
C GLY A 38 -25.88 7.28 -11.72
N ASP A 39 -24.85 7.88 -11.08
CA ASP A 39 -24.13 7.23 -9.99
C ASP A 39 -25.04 6.96 -8.78
N ARG A 40 -24.77 5.81 -8.15
CA ARG A 40 -25.34 5.41 -6.86
C ARG A 40 -24.38 5.84 -5.75
N VAL A 41 -24.86 6.65 -4.80
CA VAL A 41 -24.03 7.28 -3.78
C VAL A 41 -24.55 6.93 -2.39
N VAL A 42 -23.73 6.25 -1.58
CA VAL A 42 -23.98 6.13 -0.13
C VAL A 42 -23.59 7.44 0.52
N VAL A 43 -24.47 7.99 1.37
CA VAL A 43 -24.20 9.23 2.11
C VAL A 43 -24.12 8.93 3.60
N GLY A 44 -22.96 9.16 4.21
CA GLY A 44 -22.81 9.07 5.67
C GLY A 44 -23.58 10.21 6.34
N PHE A 45 -24.67 9.87 7.03
CA PHE A 45 -25.58 10.82 7.62
C PHE A 45 -25.61 10.72 9.15
N SER A 46 -25.04 11.71 9.83
CA SER A 46 -25.02 11.74 11.31
C SER A 46 -26.19 12.50 11.92
N GLY A 47 -26.92 13.29 11.13
CA GLY A 47 -27.96 14.20 11.65
C GLY A 47 -27.43 15.56 12.11
N GLY A 48 -26.11 15.75 12.16
CA GLY A 48 -25.49 17.05 12.43
C GLY A 48 -25.55 17.99 11.20
N PRO A 49 -25.22 19.30 11.39
CA PRO A 49 -25.42 20.32 10.34
C PRO A 49 -24.68 19.98 9.05
N ASP A 50 -23.43 19.52 9.12
CA ASP A 50 -22.62 19.23 7.93
C ASP A 50 -23.21 18.09 7.09
N SER A 51 -23.65 17.01 7.74
CA SER A 51 -24.26 15.89 7.03
C SER A 51 -25.65 16.20 6.49
N THR A 52 -26.40 17.07 7.19
CA THR A 52 -27.71 17.56 6.78
C THR A 52 -27.59 18.45 5.55
N ALA A 53 -26.68 19.42 5.57
CA ALA A 53 -26.39 20.26 4.42
C ALA A 53 -25.95 19.45 3.20
N LEU A 54 -25.04 18.48 3.38
CA LEU A 54 -24.58 17.61 2.29
C LEU A 54 -25.70 16.80 1.67
N LEU A 55 -26.50 16.11 2.50
CA LEU A 55 -27.57 15.24 2.02
C LEU A 55 -28.63 16.08 1.29
N HIS A 56 -29.06 17.23 1.86
CA HIS A 56 -30.00 18.12 1.23
C HIS A 56 -29.47 18.66 -0.10
N TRP A 57 -28.22 19.12 -0.15
CA TRP A 57 -27.60 19.62 -1.39
C TRP A 57 -27.56 18.54 -2.48
N LEU A 58 -27.14 17.32 -2.15
CA LEU A 58 -27.11 16.22 -3.11
C LEU A 58 -28.52 15.87 -3.62
N ALA A 59 -29.53 15.85 -2.76
CA ALA A 59 -30.90 15.54 -3.12
C ALA A 59 -31.51 16.59 -4.03
N THR A 60 -31.18 17.89 -3.84
CA THR A 60 -31.78 19.00 -4.58
C THR A 60 -30.99 19.37 -5.83
N GLU A 61 -29.68 19.42 -5.76
CA GLU A 61 -28.82 19.90 -6.85
C GLU A 61 -28.35 18.78 -7.78
N ARG A 62 -28.40 17.50 -7.33
CA ARG A 62 -27.98 16.32 -8.10
C ARG A 62 -29.09 15.27 -8.16
N PRO A 63 -30.29 15.62 -8.72
CA PRO A 63 -31.39 14.65 -8.89
C PRO A 63 -31.06 13.51 -9.87
N ASP A 64 -29.95 13.64 -10.60
CA ASP A 64 -29.37 12.63 -11.46
C ASP A 64 -28.68 11.49 -10.68
N LEU A 65 -28.45 11.64 -9.37
CA LEU A 65 -27.84 10.63 -8.50
C LEU A 65 -28.90 9.80 -7.76
N THR A 66 -28.56 8.54 -7.48
CA THR A 66 -29.37 7.71 -6.57
C THR A 66 -28.70 7.68 -5.20
N LEU A 67 -29.36 8.27 -4.19
CA LEU A 67 -28.78 8.46 -2.86
C LEU A 67 -29.26 7.38 -1.88
N PHE A 68 -28.30 6.88 -1.06
CA PHE A 68 -28.51 5.90 0.01
C PHE A 68 -27.98 6.47 1.34
N PRO A 69 -28.79 7.25 2.09
CA PRO A 69 -28.41 7.75 3.40
C PRO A 69 -28.22 6.62 4.40
N VAL A 70 -27.10 6.63 5.15
CA VAL A 70 -26.78 5.66 6.19
C VAL A 70 -26.47 6.39 7.48
N HIS A 71 -27.30 6.18 8.50
CA HIS A 71 -27.11 6.66 9.85
C HIS A 71 -26.51 5.56 10.72
N ILE A 72 -25.47 5.88 11.49
CA ILE A 72 -24.81 4.93 12.39
C ILE A 72 -25.14 5.29 13.83
N HIS A 73 -25.87 4.41 14.48
CA HIS A 73 -26.21 4.46 15.89
C HIS A 73 -25.10 3.76 16.69
N HIS A 74 -24.29 4.50 17.43
CA HIS A 74 -23.10 3.98 18.10
C HIS A 74 -23.37 3.33 19.48
N GLY A 75 -24.59 3.44 20.01
CA GLY A 75 -24.97 2.88 21.33
C GLY A 75 -24.31 3.56 22.53
N LEU A 76 -23.79 4.77 22.36
CA LEU A 76 -22.99 5.44 23.39
C LEU A 76 -23.82 6.29 24.35
N ARG A 77 -25.03 6.73 23.94
CA ARG A 77 -25.87 7.69 24.64
C ARG A 77 -27.34 7.31 24.61
N PRO A 78 -28.13 7.72 25.63
CA PRO A 78 -29.58 7.49 25.62
C PRO A 78 -30.32 8.20 24.47
N GLU A 79 -29.80 9.37 24.03
CA GLU A 79 -30.42 10.21 22.98
C GLU A 79 -30.23 9.62 21.57
N ALA A 80 -29.37 8.63 21.40
CA ALA A 80 -29.04 8.04 20.10
C ALA A 80 -30.27 7.45 19.35
N ASP A 81 -31.27 6.91 20.09
CA ASP A 81 -32.51 6.43 19.48
C ASP A 81 -33.33 7.60 18.90
N ALA A 82 -33.49 8.69 19.63
CA ALA A 82 -34.17 9.89 19.15
C ALA A 82 -33.45 10.54 17.98
N GLU A 83 -32.12 10.53 17.97
CA GLU A 83 -31.30 11.00 16.84
C GLU A 83 -31.52 10.13 15.59
N ALA A 84 -31.55 8.81 15.75
CA ALA A 84 -31.82 7.89 14.64
C ALA A 84 -33.22 8.09 14.06
N GLU A 85 -34.25 8.29 14.90
CA GLU A 85 -35.60 8.60 14.45
C GLU A 85 -35.65 9.95 13.72
N ALA A 86 -34.96 10.99 14.23
CA ALA A 86 -34.87 12.30 13.57
C ALA A 86 -34.19 12.17 12.20
N ALA A 87 -33.13 11.36 12.10
CA ALA A 87 -32.44 11.06 10.85
C ALA A 87 -33.39 10.41 9.82
N VAL A 88 -34.17 9.43 10.24
CA VAL A 88 -35.18 8.76 9.38
C VAL A 88 -36.25 9.74 8.92
N ARG A 89 -36.78 10.57 9.84
CA ARG A 89 -37.79 11.60 9.51
C ARG A 89 -37.25 12.62 8.49
N PHE A 90 -36.03 13.11 8.70
CA PHE A 90 -35.41 14.04 7.76
C PHE A 90 -35.21 13.40 6.38
N CYS A 91 -34.65 12.20 6.28
CA CYS A 91 -34.49 11.53 5.00
C CYS A 91 -35.83 11.32 4.28
N ARG A 92 -36.88 10.94 5.01
CA ARG A 92 -38.23 10.78 4.45
C ARG A 92 -38.79 12.11 3.89
N SER A 93 -38.53 13.25 4.56
CA SER A 93 -38.94 14.56 4.04
C SER A 93 -38.24 14.95 2.74
N GLN A 94 -37.06 14.36 2.49
CA GLN A 94 -36.31 14.51 1.23
C GLN A 94 -36.66 13.42 0.19
N GLY A 95 -37.68 12.60 0.42
CA GLY A 95 -38.07 11.50 -0.48
C GLY A 95 -37.06 10.32 -0.45
N LEU A 96 -36.22 10.21 0.57
CA LEU A 96 -35.19 9.22 0.68
C LEU A 96 -35.48 8.20 1.81
N SER A 97 -35.02 6.96 1.63
CA SER A 97 -35.04 5.93 2.68
C SER A 97 -33.71 5.91 3.43
N CYS A 98 -33.75 6.14 4.76
CA CYS A 98 -32.57 6.10 5.60
C CYS A 98 -32.34 4.71 6.17
N ARG A 99 -31.14 4.16 5.96
CA ARG A 99 -30.70 2.94 6.64
C ARG A 99 -30.06 3.30 7.99
N VAL A 100 -30.62 2.76 9.08
CA VAL A 100 -30.01 2.86 10.42
C VAL A 100 -29.23 1.59 10.70
N VAL A 101 -27.92 1.74 10.97
CA VAL A 101 -27.04 0.63 11.38
C VAL A 101 -26.73 0.79 12.86
N ARG A 102 -27.13 -0.18 13.68
CA ARG A 102 -26.88 -0.18 15.11
C ARG A 102 -25.56 -0.89 15.42
N GLY A 103 -24.73 -0.32 16.28
CA GLY A 103 -23.49 -0.90 16.76
C GLY A 103 -23.20 -0.46 18.18
N ASP A 104 -22.43 -1.26 18.91
CA ASP A 104 -21.96 -0.97 20.26
C ASP A 104 -20.45 -0.66 20.21
N ALA A 105 -20.13 0.63 20.27
CA ALA A 105 -18.75 1.08 20.18
C ALA A 105 -17.93 0.74 21.45
N ARG A 106 -18.56 0.65 22.63
CA ARG A 106 -17.87 0.27 23.87
C ARG A 106 -17.46 -1.19 23.85
N ARG A 107 -18.39 -2.07 23.52
CA ARG A 107 -18.14 -3.51 23.39
C ARG A 107 -17.09 -3.81 22.30
N GLU A 108 -17.12 -3.07 21.18
CA GLU A 108 -16.12 -3.23 20.12
C GLU A 108 -14.73 -2.73 20.57
N ALA A 109 -14.66 -1.66 21.37
CA ALA A 109 -13.43 -1.14 21.97
C ALA A 109 -12.79 -2.18 22.90
N GLU A 110 -13.58 -2.76 23.81
CA GLU A 110 -13.14 -3.81 24.73
C GLU A 110 -12.64 -5.06 23.98
N ARG A 111 -13.42 -5.53 23.01
CA ARG A 111 -13.08 -6.73 22.23
C ARG A 111 -11.78 -6.60 21.47
N ARG A 112 -11.43 -5.41 20.98
CA ARG A 112 -10.25 -5.15 20.13
C ARG A 112 -9.11 -4.45 20.84
N GLY A 113 -9.25 -4.09 22.12
CA GLY A 113 -8.25 -3.31 22.86
C GLY A 113 -8.01 -1.91 22.28
N LEU A 114 -9.06 -1.26 21.74
CA LEU A 114 -8.99 0.05 21.11
C LEU A 114 -9.60 1.12 22.01
N GLY A 115 -9.26 2.39 21.76
CA GLY A 115 -10.03 3.50 22.31
C GLY A 115 -11.46 3.53 21.76
N VAL A 116 -12.43 4.03 22.55
CA VAL A 116 -13.85 4.09 22.16
C VAL A 116 -14.07 4.90 20.87
N GLU A 117 -13.34 6.00 20.67
CA GLU A 117 -13.40 6.81 19.46
C GLU A 117 -12.93 6.04 18.22
N GLU A 118 -11.83 5.30 18.35
CA GLU A 118 -11.27 4.49 17.28
C GLU A 118 -12.21 3.32 16.94
N ALA A 119 -12.82 2.69 17.95
CA ALA A 119 -13.82 1.65 17.76
C ALA A 119 -15.07 2.18 17.07
N ALA A 120 -15.60 3.34 17.50
CA ALA A 120 -16.73 4.02 16.84
C ALA A 120 -16.41 4.38 15.38
N ARG A 121 -15.21 4.89 15.13
CA ARG A 121 -14.73 5.16 13.76
C ARG A 121 -14.64 3.88 12.92
N SER A 122 -14.10 2.80 13.47
CA SER A 122 -14.00 1.49 12.80
C SER A 122 -15.39 0.93 12.46
N LEU A 123 -16.33 0.99 13.40
CA LEU A 123 -17.73 0.60 13.19
C LEU A 123 -18.37 1.40 12.06
N ARG A 124 -18.19 2.73 12.07
CA ARG A 124 -18.72 3.63 11.04
C ARG A 124 -18.24 3.24 9.64
N TYR A 125 -16.91 3.09 9.45
CA TYR A 125 -16.37 2.74 8.14
C TYR A 125 -16.85 1.37 7.68
N ARG A 126 -16.89 0.37 8.55
CA ARG A 126 -17.40 -0.97 8.24
C ARG A 126 -18.87 -0.94 7.82
N ALA A 127 -19.72 -0.21 8.55
CA ALA A 127 -21.13 -0.05 8.20
C ALA A 127 -21.32 0.62 6.82
N LEU A 128 -20.54 1.64 6.53
CA LEU A 128 -20.58 2.36 5.25
C LEU A 128 -20.03 1.49 4.10
N GLU A 129 -18.99 0.72 4.31
CA GLU A 129 -18.46 -0.23 3.32
C GLU A 129 -19.44 -1.36 3.02
N THR A 130 -20.13 -1.89 4.05
CA THR A 130 -21.22 -2.87 3.87
C THR A 130 -22.36 -2.26 3.04
N ALA A 131 -22.78 -1.04 3.36
CA ALA A 131 -23.81 -0.34 2.58
C ALA A 131 -23.39 -0.11 1.13
N LEU A 132 -22.12 0.25 0.88
CA LEU A 132 -21.55 0.38 -0.47
C LEU A 132 -21.67 -0.93 -1.27
N ALA A 133 -21.36 -2.07 -0.64
CA ALA A 133 -21.41 -3.37 -1.29
C ALA A 133 -22.86 -3.79 -1.60
N GLU A 134 -23.76 -3.71 -0.62
CA GLU A 134 -25.15 -4.12 -0.75
C GLU A 134 -25.95 -3.24 -1.75
N THR A 135 -25.70 -1.94 -1.73
CA THR A 135 -26.36 -1.00 -2.66
C THR A 135 -25.70 -0.97 -4.02
N LYS A 136 -24.56 -1.66 -4.21
CA LYS A 136 -23.71 -1.55 -5.40
C LYS A 136 -23.40 -0.08 -5.74
N ALA A 137 -23.21 0.76 -4.71
CA ALA A 137 -22.97 2.17 -4.92
C ALA A 137 -21.56 2.45 -5.43
N HIS A 138 -21.43 3.45 -6.29
CA HIS A 138 -20.17 3.84 -6.92
C HIS A 138 -19.32 4.69 -5.98
N ARG A 139 -19.97 5.53 -5.15
CA ARG A 139 -19.32 6.51 -4.28
C ARG A 139 -19.86 6.46 -2.85
N LEU A 140 -19.04 6.91 -1.90
CA LEU A 140 -19.39 7.19 -0.51
C LEU A 140 -19.12 8.66 -0.22
N ALA A 141 -20.16 9.45 -0.02
CA ALA A 141 -20.07 10.87 0.34
C ALA A 141 -19.99 11.05 1.86
N LEU A 142 -18.98 11.81 2.30
CA LEU A 142 -18.76 12.19 3.69
C LEU A 142 -18.71 13.71 3.83
N SER A 143 -19.27 14.23 4.91
CA SER A 143 -19.48 15.68 5.15
C SER A 143 -18.30 16.35 5.88
N HIS A 144 -17.05 16.03 5.54
CA HIS A 144 -15.90 16.77 6.06
C HIS A 144 -15.84 18.18 5.50
N THR A 145 -15.51 19.13 6.36
CA THR A 145 -15.50 20.58 6.07
C THR A 145 -14.10 21.19 6.09
N GLN A 146 -13.99 22.46 5.80
CA GLN A 146 -12.76 23.25 5.92
C GLN A 146 -12.20 23.24 7.36
N ASN A 147 -13.08 23.25 8.36
CA ASN A 147 -12.67 23.15 9.76
C ASN A 147 -12.02 21.80 10.06
N ASP A 148 -12.55 20.69 9.50
CA ASP A 148 -11.92 19.37 9.63
C ASP A 148 -10.54 19.31 8.99
N GLN A 149 -10.31 20.05 7.90
CA GLN A 149 -8.99 20.19 7.29
C GLN A 149 -8.00 20.86 8.25
N ALA A 150 -8.37 22.03 8.80
CA ALA A 150 -7.55 22.78 9.73
C ALA A 150 -7.23 21.95 10.99
N GLU A 151 -8.25 21.30 11.58
CA GLU A 151 -8.09 20.39 12.71
C GLU A 151 -7.07 19.27 12.39
N THR A 152 -7.20 18.67 11.21
CA THR A 152 -6.34 17.55 10.79
C THR A 152 -4.91 17.99 10.56
N LEU A 153 -4.70 19.13 9.91
CA LEU A 153 -3.37 19.68 9.68
C LEU A 153 -2.67 20.01 11.00
N LEU A 154 -3.32 20.70 11.92
CA LEU A 154 -2.77 21.00 13.24
C LEU A 154 -2.46 19.74 14.04
N LEU A 155 -3.35 18.74 14.01
CA LEU A 155 -3.14 17.46 14.67
C LEU A 155 -1.86 16.77 14.19
N TRP A 156 -1.64 16.71 12.90
CA TRP A 156 -0.46 16.09 12.32
C TRP A 156 0.80 16.92 12.55
N LEU A 157 0.70 18.24 12.47
CA LEU A 157 1.80 19.14 12.77
C LEU A 157 2.32 18.93 14.21
N CYS A 158 1.41 18.89 15.19
CA CYS A 158 1.73 18.64 16.60
C CYS A 158 2.29 17.22 16.85
N ARG A 159 1.99 16.25 15.99
CA ARG A 159 2.53 14.88 16.09
C ARG A 159 3.88 14.70 15.41
N GLY A 160 4.39 15.71 14.72
CA GLY A 160 5.61 15.62 13.95
C GLY A 160 5.45 14.76 12.72
N THR A 161 5.05 15.34 11.62
CA THR A 161 4.85 14.65 10.35
C THR A 161 5.66 15.29 9.23
N GLY A 162 5.92 14.53 8.16
CA GLY A 162 6.42 15.10 6.90
C GLY A 162 5.28 15.62 6.02
N LEU A 163 5.64 16.09 4.81
CA LEU A 163 4.73 16.69 3.83
C LEU A 163 3.41 15.91 3.68
N ARG A 164 3.46 14.60 3.53
CA ARG A 164 2.28 13.74 3.33
C ARG A 164 1.23 13.83 4.45
N GLY A 165 1.64 14.01 5.70
CA GLY A 165 0.69 14.19 6.80
C GLY A 165 0.07 15.58 6.82
N LEU A 166 0.77 16.59 6.27
CA LEU A 166 0.29 17.96 6.18
C LEU A 166 -0.67 18.20 5.00
N THR A 167 -0.83 17.24 4.09
CA THR A 167 -1.80 17.34 2.97
C THR A 167 -3.26 17.30 3.44
N GLY A 168 -3.49 17.07 4.73
CA GLY A 168 -4.81 17.03 5.34
C GLY A 168 -5.69 15.87 4.84
N ILE A 169 -6.99 16.13 4.75
CA ILE A 169 -7.99 15.19 4.28
C ILE A 169 -8.10 15.31 2.75
N PRO A 170 -7.89 14.25 1.96
CA PRO A 170 -8.03 14.33 0.51
C PRO A 170 -9.51 14.48 0.10
N PRO A 171 -9.83 15.26 -0.93
CA PRO A 171 -11.19 15.42 -1.44
C PRO A 171 -11.76 14.11 -1.98
N VAL A 172 -10.92 13.32 -2.63
CA VAL A 172 -11.25 11.96 -3.12
C VAL A 172 -10.23 10.97 -2.59
N ARG A 173 -10.71 9.82 -2.10
CA ARG A 173 -9.86 8.67 -1.72
C ARG A 173 -10.53 7.36 -2.11
N GLY A 174 -10.15 6.81 -3.24
CA GLY A 174 -10.82 5.66 -3.83
C GLY A 174 -12.29 5.97 -4.11
N ARG A 175 -13.22 5.28 -3.45
CA ARG A 175 -14.66 5.51 -3.60
C ARG A 175 -15.21 6.63 -2.70
N ILE A 176 -14.42 7.13 -1.75
CA ILE A 176 -14.85 8.16 -0.79
C ILE A 176 -14.68 9.54 -1.41
N ILE A 177 -15.75 10.34 -1.38
CA ILE A 177 -15.78 11.73 -1.82
C ILE A 177 -16.19 12.67 -0.67
N ARG A 178 -15.71 13.92 -0.71
CA ARG A 178 -15.96 14.93 0.34
C ARG A 178 -16.33 16.27 -0.26
N PRO A 179 -17.58 16.41 -0.69
CA PRO A 179 -18.02 17.61 -1.43
C PRO A 179 -18.00 18.90 -0.60
N LEU A 180 -18.10 18.80 0.74
CA LEU A 180 -18.11 19.96 1.65
C LEU A 180 -16.72 20.46 2.07
N LEU A 181 -15.65 19.89 1.55
CA LEU A 181 -14.29 20.08 2.09
C LEU A 181 -13.81 21.54 2.07
N ASP A 182 -14.35 22.38 1.19
CA ASP A 182 -14.03 23.81 1.09
C ASP A 182 -15.05 24.71 1.81
N GLY A 183 -16.14 24.14 2.30
CA GLY A 183 -17.17 24.86 3.05
C GLY A 183 -16.74 25.10 4.48
N SER A 184 -16.91 26.35 4.95
CA SER A 184 -16.71 26.70 6.36
C SER A 184 -17.92 26.26 7.20
N ARG A 185 -17.73 26.17 8.52
CA ARG A 185 -18.83 25.90 9.45
C ARG A 185 -19.93 26.94 9.38
N ASP A 186 -19.58 28.22 9.22
CA ASP A 186 -20.54 29.30 9.14
C ASP A 186 -21.37 29.24 7.86
N GLU A 187 -20.74 28.89 6.73
CA GLU A 187 -21.45 28.68 5.47
C GLU A 187 -22.42 27.48 5.54
N VAL A 188 -22.02 26.39 6.25
CA VAL A 188 -22.89 25.23 6.49
C VAL A 188 -24.11 25.64 7.33
N LEU A 189 -23.90 26.39 8.41
CA LEU A 189 -24.98 26.85 9.28
C LEU A 189 -25.90 27.84 8.54
N ALA A 190 -25.34 28.78 7.77
CA ALA A 190 -26.11 29.71 6.91
C ALA A 190 -26.93 28.93 5.86
N TYR A 191 -26.38 27.88 5.28
CA TYR A 191 -27.10 27.02 4.35
C TYR A 191 -28.29 26.32 5.04
N CYS A 192 -28.05 25.70 6.20
CA CYS A 192 -29.15 25.06 6.95
C CYS A 192 -30.22 26.04 7.36
N ALA A 193 -29.87 27.25 7.81
CA ALA A 193 -30.81 28.30 8.18
C ALA A 193 -31.63 28.79 6.97
N ALA A 194 -30.99 28.99 5.81
CA ALA A 194 -31.63 29.47 4.60
C ALA A 194 -32.70 28.51 4.05
N TYR A 195 -32.56 27.21 4.32
CA TYR A 195 -33.53 26.18 3.93
C TYR A 195 -34.38 25.69 5.11
N GLY A 196 -34.21 26.22 6.32
CA GLY A 196 -34.94 25.77 7.52
C GLY A 196 -34.70 24.31 7.86
N LEU A 197 -33.49 23.80 7.62
CA LEU A 197 -33.17 22.39 7.84
C LEU A 197 -32.98 22.10 9.33
N PRO A 198 -33.66 21.07 9.89
CA PRO A 198 -33.43 20.63 11.24
C PRO A 198 -32.14 19.83 11.33
N PHE A 199 -31.38 20.05 12.40
CA PHE A 199 -30.19 19.24 12.72
C PHE A 199 -29.99 19.10 14.22
N SER A 200 -29.35 18.03 14.68
CA SER A 200 -28.98 17.83 16.08
C SER A 200 -27.60 18.44 16.37
N ARG A 201 -27.46 19.01 17.57
CA ARG A 201 -26.14 19.40 18.11
C ARG A 201 -25.65 18.29 19.03
N ASP A 202 -24.49 17.75 18.72
CA ASP A 202 -23.87 16.69 19.52
C ASP A 202 -22.96 17.34 20.59
N GLU A 203 -23.41 17.37 21.83
CA GLU A 203 -22.68 17.94 22.97
C GLU A 203 -21.39 17.15 23.30
N SER A 204 -21.30 15.88 22.92
CA SER A 204 -20.08 15.08 23.15
C SER A 204 -18.87 15.58 22.35
N ASN A 205 -19.09 16.37 21.31
CA ASN A 205 -18.04 17.03 20.52
C ASN A 205 -17.30 18.13 21.34
N GLU A 206 -17.80 18.51 22.50
CA GLU A 206 -17.20 19.53 23.37
C GLU A 206 -16.29 18.93 24.45
N SER A 207 -16.31 17.61 24.66
CA SER A 207 -15.49 16.95 25.67
C SER A 207 -13.98 17.09 25.37
N PRO A 208 -13.19 17.67 26.30
CA PRO A 208 -11.73 17.83 26.12
C PRO A 208 -10.95 16.52 26.26
N ALA A 209 -11.62 15.40 26.54
CA ALA A 209 -10.99 14.08 26.65
C ALA A 209 -10.27 13.66 25.36
N TYR A 210 -10.76 14.13 24.23
CA TYR A 210 -10.22 13.75 22.91
C TYR A 210 -9.30 14.83 22.35
N THR A 211 -8.14 14.42 21.82
CA THR A 211 -7.13 15.35 21.25
C THR A 211 -7.72 16.21 20.14
N ARG A 212 -8.61 15.64 19.30
CA ARG A 212 -9.26 16.39 18.22
C ARG A 212 -10.19 17.48 18.74
N ASN A 213 -10.92 17.22 19.82
CA ASN A 213 -11.78 18.22 20.45
C ASN A 213 -10.97 19.37 21.05
N ARG A 214 -9.80 19.06 21.66
CA ARG A 214 -8.87 20.11 22.14
C ARG A 214 -8.38 21.01 21.00
N ILE A 215 -8.04 20.44 19.84
CA ILE A 215 -7.65 21.22 18.66
C ILE A 215 -8.84 22.06 18.14
N ARG A 216 -10.05 21.51 18.14
CA ARG A 216 -11.27 22.22 17.77
C ARG A 216 -11.52 23.43 18.67
N GLN A 217 -11.25 23.33 19.97
CA GLN A 217 -11.34 24.46 20.90
C GLN A 217 -10.20 25.48 20.72
N LEU A 218 -9.05 25.07 20.19
CA LEU A 218 -7.92 25.95 19.94
C LEU A 218 -8.12 26.85 18.70
N LEU A 219 -8.78 26.35 17.65
CA LEU A 219 -8.97 27.09 16.38
C LEU A 219 -9.62 28.46 16.58
N PRO A 220 -10.75 28.62 17.31
CA PRO A 220 -11.35 29.94 17.56
C PRO A 220 -10.42 30.90 18.32
N LEU A 221 -9.54 30.38 19.18
CA LEU A 221 -8.56 31.22 19.88
C LEU A 221 -7.48 31.73 18.93
N LEU A 222 -7.04 30.90 17.98
CA LEU A 222 -6.10 31.33 16.92
C LEU A 222 -6.75 32.36 15.99
N GLU A 223 -8.01 32.17 15.64
CA GLU A 223 -8.77 33.13 14.83
C GLU A 223 -8.93 34.47 15.52
N ALA A 224 -9.30 34.46 16.79
CA ALA A 224 -9.52 35.67 17.57
C ALA A 224 -8.23 36.44 17.90
N ARG A 225 -7.08 35.73 18.08
CA ARG A 225 -5.87 36.36 18.61
C ARG A 225 -4.76 36.53 17.57
N ILE A 226 -4.77 35.77 16.47
CA ILE A 226 -3.70 35.78 15.48
C ILE A 226 -4.23 36.24 14.13
N ASN A 227 -5.21 35.51 13.55
CA ASN A 227 -5.78 35.91 12.24
C ASN A 227 -7.20 35.32 12.11
N PRO A 228 -8.21 36.15 11.83
CA PRO A 228 -9.59 35.68 11.64
C PRO A 228 -9.77 34.64 10.52
N GLN A 229 -8.82 34.57 9.58
CA GLN A 229 -8.85 33.62 8.48
C GLN A 229 -7.99 32.37 8.72
N THR A 230 -7.56 32.10 9.96
CA THR A 230 -6.64 31.00 10.29
C THR A 230 -7.15 29.66 9.75
N THR A 231 -8.41 29.31 9.96
CA THR A 231 -9.01 28.06 9.46
C THR A 231 -8.92 27.97 7.93
N ALA A 232 -9.25 29.04 7.24
CA ALA A 232 -9.17 29.08 5.78
C ALA A 232 -7.74 28.94 5.26
N HIS A 233 -6.79 29.65 5.89
CA HIS A 233 -5.37 29.58 5.50
C HIS A 233 -4.78 28.17 5.75
N LEU A 234 -5.12 27.52 6.87
CA LEU A 234 -4.67 26.15 7.15
C LEU A 234 -5.22 25.18 6.11
N ALA A 235 -6.50 25.30 5.74
CA ALA A 235 -7.10 24.45 4.70
C ALA A 235 -6.47 24.69 3.33
N GLN A 236 -6.21 25.95 2.97
CA GLN A 236 -5.52 26.30 1.73
C GLN A 236 -4.09 25.75 1.70
N THR A 237 -3.34 25.90 2.80
CA THR A 237 -2.00 25.32 2.93
C THR A 237 -2.03 23.81 2.71
N ALA A 238 -2.99 23.09 3.32
CA ALA A 238 -3.13 21.65 3.09
C ALA A 238 -3.41 21.30 1.63
N ALA A 239 -4.16 22.14 0.90
CA ALA A 239 -4.43 21.93 -0.52
C ALA A 239 -3.16 22.11 -1.37
N LEU A 240 -2.40 23.20 -1.16
CA LEU A 240 -1.13 23.44 -1.86
C LEU A 240 -0.12 22.32 -1.61
N LEU A 241 0.05 21.93 -0.34
CA LEU A 241 0.96 20.84 0.01
C LEU A 241 0.54 19.50 -0.60
N ARG A 242 -0.74 19.30 -0.87
CA ARG A 242 -1.24 18.09 -1.54
C ARG A 242 -0.85 18.06 -3.02
N GLU A 243 -0.89 19.18 -3.70
CA GLU A 243 -0.46 19.30 -5.09
C GLU A 243 1.04 19.03 -5.22
N GLU A 244 1.85 19.59 -4.32
CA GLU A 244 3.29 19.33 -4.24
C GLU A 244 3.60 17.86 -3.92
N ASP A 245 2.84 17.26 -2.97
CA ASP A 245 2.99 15.84 -2.62
C ASP A 245 2.69 14.93 -3.80
N ALA A 246 1.64 15.24 -4.57
CA ALA A 246 1.27 14.48 -5.77
C ALA A 246 2.34 14.58 -6.87
N CYS A 247 2.88 15.77 -7.12
CA CYS A 247 3.97 15.98 -8.08
C CYS A 247 5.23 15.16 -7.70
N LEU A 248 5.61 15.20 -6.43
CA LEU A 248 6.75 14.42 -5.95
C LEU A 248 6.50 12.90 -5.99
N ASP A 249 5.26 12.44 -5.75
CA ASP A 249 4.90 11.02 -5.90
C ASP A 249 4.99 10.59 -7.37
N GLU A 250 4.55 11.42 -8.31
CA GLU A 250 4.63 11.15 -9.74
C GLU A 250 6.09 11.05 -10.20
N LEU A 251 6.95 12.02 -9.84
CA LEU A 251 8.38 11.99 -10.15
C LEU A 251 9.07 10.74 -9.56
N ALA A 252 8.70 10.35 -8.36
CA ALA A 252 9.27 9.15 -7.73
C ALA A 252 8.75 7.85 -8.40
N CYS A 253 7.49 7.81 -8.84
CA CYS A 253 6.94 6.70 -9.63
C CYS A 253 7.67 6.55 -10.96
N GLN A 254 7.88 7.64 -11.69
CA GLN A 254 8.64 7.66 -12.94
C GLN A 254 10.05 7.12 -12.73
N ALA A 255 10.76 7.64 -11.71
CA ALA A 255 12.10 7.18 -11.37
C ALA A 255 12.15 5.68 -11.03
N LEU A 256 11.15 5.15 -10.30
CA LEU A 256 11.05 3.72 -10.02
C LEU A 256 10.82 2.88 -11.28
N THR A 257 10.03 3.37 -12.22
CA THR A 257 9.77 2.69 -13.50
C THR A 257 11.03 2.64 -14.36
N GLU A 258 11.84 3.69 -14.37
CA GLU A 258 13.07 3.82 -15.17
C GLU A 258 14.20 2.91 -14.68
N GLY A 259 14.43 2.81 -13.38
CA GLY A 259 15.59 2.09 -12.86
C GLY A 259 15.41 1.45 -11.47
N GLY A 260 14.18 1.34 -10.99
CA GLY A 260 13.86 0.73 -9.72
C GLY A 260 14.62 1.38 -8.54
N LEU A 261 15.03 0.54 -7.60
CA LEU A 261 15.89 0.94 -6.47
C LEU A 261 17.38 0.68 -6.77
N SER A 262 17.80 0.75 -8.04
CA SER A 262 19.20 0.61 -8.38
C SER A 262 20.05 1.73 -7.74
N ARG A 263 21.31 1.42 -7.45
CA ARG A 263 22.26 2.37 -6.84
C ARG A 263 22.42 3.62 -7.71
N GLU A 264 22.60 3.44 -8.99
CA GLU A 264 22.76 4.51 -9.97
C GLU A 264 21.53 5.42 -9.98
N ASN A 265 20.34 4.84 -10.16
CA ASN A 265 19.10 5.60 -10.20
C ASN A 265 18.82 6.36 -8.91
N LEU A 266 19.05 5.72 -7.74
CA LEU A 266 18.89 6.41 -6.46
C LEU A 266 19.87 7.54 -6.26
N LEU A 267 21.16 7.34 -6.56
CA LEU A 267 22.19 8.36 -6.35
C LEU A 267 22.05 9.56 -7.30
N ALA A 268 21.47 9.37 -8.48
CA ALA A 268 21.15 10.44 -9.42
C ALA A 268 20.01 11.37 -8.95
N ARG A 269 19.25 10.99 -7.92
CA ARG A 269 18.08 11.75 -7.48
C ARG A 269 18.31 12.49 -6.17
N PRO A 270 17.65 13.63 -5.94
CA PRO A 270 17.66 14.32 -4.65
C PRO A 270 17.15 13.43 -3.50
N LEU A 271 17.64 13.67 -2.28
CA LEU A 271 17.27 12.86 -1.10
C LEU A 271 15.75 12.76 -0.85
N ALA A 272 15.01 13.84 -1.13
CA ALA A 272 13.55 13.85 -1.01
C ALA A 272 12.90 12.80 -1.91
N LEU A 273 13.33 12.68 -3.16
CA LEU A 273 12.84 11.66 -4.10
C LEU A 273 13.30 10.25 -3.70
N ARG A 274 14.56 10.06 -3.29
CA ARG A 274 15.04 8.74 -2.79
C ARG A 274 14.17 8.21 -1.65
N ARG A 275 13.85 9.07 -0.68
CA ARG A 275 12.96 8.72 0.44
C ARG A 275 11.57 8.30 -0.05
N ARG A 276 11.05 8.99 -1.04
CA ARG A 276 9.74 8.72 -1.63
C ARG A 276 9.74 7.43 -2.45
N MET A 277 10.77 7.19 -3.25
CA MET A 277 10.98 5.94 -3.99
C MET A 277 10.98 4.72 -3.05
N VAL A 278 11.70 4.79 -1.93
CA VAL A 278 11.69 3.71 -0.91
C VAL A 278 10.29 3.50 -0.34
N ARG A 279 9.53 4.57 -0.06
CA ARG A 279 8.15 4.45 0.47
C ARG A 279 7.17 3.90 -0.56
N LEU A 280 7.30 4.27 -1.83
CA LEU A 280 6.48 3.72 -2.91
C LEU A 280 6.81 2.26 -3.18
N ALA A 281 8.08 1.88 -3.20
CA ALA A 281 8.50 0.49 -3.30
C ALA A 281 7.98 -0.35 -2.11
N TRP A 282 7.98 0.22 -0.90
CA TRP A 282 7.36 -0.38 0.28
C TRP A 282 5.86 -0.61 0.09
N LEU A 283 5.14 0.39 -0.40
CA LEU A 283 3.71 0.30 -0.69
C LEU A 283 3.43 -0.81 -1.73
N GLN A 284 4.24 -0.90 -2.78
CA GLN A 284 4.12 -1.96 -3.79
C GLN A 284 4.38 -3.36 -3.20
N ALA A 285 5.40 -3.48 -2.35
CA ALA A 285 5.77 -4.77 -1.74
C ALA A 285 4.76 -5.27 -0.69
N THR A 286 4.08 -4.37 0.03
CA THR A 286 3.21 -4.72 1.17
C THR A 286 1.73 -4.52 0.91
N GLY A 287 1.35 -3.80 -0.14
CA GLY A 287 -0.02 -3.32 -0.37
C GLY A 287 -0.46 -2.23 0.62
N SER A 288 0.42 -1.81 1.55
CA SER A 288 0.12 -0.82 2.59
C SER A 288 1.29 0.13 2.80
N GLY A 289 1.01 1.45 2.78
CA GLY A 289 2.01 2.47 3.13
C GLY A 289 2.17 2.68 4.64
N LYS A 290 1.52 1.88 5.48
CA LYS A 290 1.55 2.00 6.94
C LYS A 290 2.86 1.46 7.51
N ASP A 291 3.14 1.87 8.74
CA ASP A 291 4.19 1.35 9.62
C ASP A 291 5.65 1.63 9.19
N LEU A 292 5.91 2.16 7.99
CA LEU A 292 7.25 2.57 7.58
C LEU A 292 7.57 3.97 8.13
N SER A 293 8.34 4.02 9.21
CA SER A 293 8.78 5.28 9.84
C SER A 293 9.85 6.02 9.01
N ALA A 294 10.09 7.30 9.37
CA ALA A 294 11.20 8.06 8.81
C ALA A 294 12.56 7.41 9.11
N ALA A 295 12.72 6.83 10.31
CA ALA A 295 13.92 6.09 10.71
C ALA A 295 14.15 4.84 9.85
N HIS A 296 13.08 4.07 9.58
CA HIS A 296 13.16 2.92 8.66
C HIS A 296 13.62 3.37 7.26
N THR A 297 13.02 4.42 6.70
CA THR A 297 13.39 4.94 5.38
C THR A 297 14.84 5.42 5.33
N ALA A 298 15.30 6.11 6.38
CA ALA A 298 16.70 6.56 6.49
C ALA A 298 17.66 5.37 6.62
N GLY A 299 17.30 4.37 7.42
CA GLY A 299 18.08 3.13 7.56
C GLY A 299 18.23 2.36 6.26
N VAL A 300 17.16 2.29 5.45
CA VAL A 300 17.19 1.66 4.12
C VAL A 300 18.14 2.43 3.18
N LEU A 301 18.03 3.75 3.12
CA LEU A 301 18.91 4.56 2.27
C LEU A 301 20.38 4.51 2.71
N ALA A 302 20.66 4.43 4.00
CA ALA A 302 22.00 4.28 4.53
C ALA A 302 22.68 2.96 4.08
N LEU A 303 21.93 1.96 3.62
CA LEU A 303 22.52 0.74 3.04
C LEU A 303 23.28 1.00 1.74
N LEU A 304 22.98 2.10 1.04
CA LEU A 304 23.74 2.49 -0.16
C LEU A 304 25.22 2.83 0.14
N GLU A 305 25.51 3.25 1.36
CA GLU A 305 26.87 3.64 1.79
C GLU A 305 27.60 2.48 2.50
N LYS A 306 26.88 1.39 2.80
CA LYS A 306 27.44 0.24 3.49
C LYS A 306 27.91 -0.84 2.52
N GLN A 307 28.72 -1.76 3.05
CA GLN A 307 29.14 -2.95 2.30
C GLN A 307 27.91 -3.79 1.86
N PRO A 308 27.93 -4.35 0.65
CA PRO A 308 26.87 -5.22 0.15
C PRO A 308 26.55 -6.38 1.11
N GLY A 309 25.27 -6.73 1.24
CA GLY A 309 24.78 -7.77 2.16
C GLY A 309 24.42 -7.27 3.56
N ARG A 310 24.54 -5.97 3.84
CA ARG A 310 23.97 -5.37 5.06
C ARG A 310 22.46 -5.26 4.94
N ARG A 311 21.78 -5.38 6.10
CA ARG A 311 20.31 -5.44 6.19
C ARG A 311 19.77 -4.48 7.23
N VAL A 312 18.51 -4.10 7.02
CA VAL A 312 17.67 -3.39 7.98
C VAL A 312 16.35 -4.13 8.06
N ASP A 313 15.97 -4.54 9.27
CA ASP A 313 14.65 -5.15 9.51
C ASP A 313 13.57 -4.06 9.40
N LEU A 314 12.45 -4.44 8.77
CA LEU A 314 11.31 -3.58 8.51
C LEU A 314 10.05 -4.22 9.13
N PRO A 315 8.99 -3.43 9.35
CA PRO A 315 7.74 -3.94 9.90
C PRO A 315 7.15 -5.10 9.11
N GLY A 316 6.27 -5.90 9.75
CA GLY A 316 5.57 -7.00 9.10
C GLY A 316 6.46 -8.16 8.61
N GLY A 317 7.66 -8.30 9.19
CA GLY A 317 8.59 -9.36 8.81
C GLY A 317 9.29 -9.11 7.47
N PHE A 318 9.36 -7.87 7.02
CA PHE A 318 10.13 -7.48 5.84
C PHE A 318 11.57 -7.13 6.20
N VAL A 319 12.43 -7.13 5.20
CA VAL A 319 13.84 -6.74 5.30
C VAL A 319 14.23 -5.94 4.06
N ALA A 320 14.99 -4.87 4.28
CA ALA A 320 15.73 -4.20 3.22
C ALA A 320 17.17 -4.70 3.21
N GLU A 321 17.71 -4.97 2.03
CA GLU A 321 19.10 -5.40 1.85
C GLU A 321 19.81 -4.50 0.83
N GLY A 322 21.03 -4.05 1.18
CA GLY A 322 21.93 -3.39 0.25
C GLY A 322 22.71 -4.40 -0.57
N GLY A 323 22.53 -4.40 -1.89
CA GLY A 323 23.28 -5.21 -2.83
C GLY A 323 24.37 -4.41 -3.56
N PHE A 324 25.07 -5.07 -4.48
CA PHE A 324 26.05 -4.40 -5.35
C PHE A 324 25.39 -3.39 -6.30
N GLU A 325 24.18 -3.70 -6.76
CA GLU A 325 23.48 -2.92 -7.78
C GLU A 325 22.43 -1.97 -7.21
N GLY A 326 22.08 -2.11 -5.90
CA GLY A 326 21.07 -1.25 -5.28
C GLY A 326 20.42 -1.86 -4.04
N LEU A 327 19.18 -1.45 -3.79
CA LEU A 327 18.40 -1.86 -2.63
C LEU A 327 17.31 -2.86 -3.03
N THR A 328 17.07 -3.84 -2.16
CA THR A 328 15.99 -4.82 -2.33
C THR A 328 15.11 -4.81 -1.08
N LEU A 329 13.79 -4.76 -1.28
CA LEU A 329 12.78 -4.91 -0.24
C LEU A 329 12.08 -6.26 -0.43
N ARG A 330 12.06 -7.10 0.60
CA ARG A 330 11.40 -8.41 0.52
C ARG A 330 10.89 -8.86 1.88
N LYS A 331 9.94 -9.77 1.87
CA LYS A 331 9.54 -10.47 3.09
C LYS A 331 10.69 -11.39 3.53
N LYS A 332 10.92 -11.47 4.83
CA LYS A 332 11.90 -12.39 5.42
C LYS A 332 11.34 -13.80 5.25
N GLU A 333 11.89 -14.54 4.29
CA GLU A 333 11.61 -15.95 4.12
C GLU A 333 12.69 -16.71 4.89
N GLU A 334 12.32 -17.73 5.62
CA GLU A 334 13.28 -18.72 6.13
C GLU A 334 13.68 -19.60 4.95
N ALA A 335 14.98 -19.79 4.77
CA ALA A 335 15.49 -20.70 3.76
C ALA A 335 14.97 -22.12 4.07
N ALA A 336 14.30 -22.74 3.11
CA ALA A 336 13.94 -24.14 3.26
C ALA A 336 15.22 -24.96 3.25
N GLU A 337 15.54 -25.61 4.36
CA GLU A 337 16.66 -26.54 4.41
C GLU A 337 16.31 -27.84 3.68
N PHE A 338 17.18 -28.29 2.81
CA PHE A 338 17.04 -29.55 2.13
C PHE A 338 18.41 -30.25 2.00
N CYS A 339 18.39 -31.57 2.05
CA CYS A 339 19.55 -32.43 1.86
C CYS A 339 19.03 -33.82 1.48
N PHE A 340 19.32 -34.28 0.26
CA PHE A 340 18.90 -35.59 -0.20
C PHE A 340 19.88 -36.18 -1.21
N ALA A 341 19.96 -37.51 -1.24
CA ALA A 341 20.71 -38.21 -2.27
C ALA A 341 19.97 -38.12 -3.62
N VAL A 342 20.68 -37.75 -4.67
CA VAL A 342 20.13 -37.65 -6.03
C VAL A 342 19.95 -39.06 -6.56
N ARG A 343 18.70 -39.42 -6.92
CA ARG A 343 18.34 -40.76 -7.41
C ARG A 343 18.42 -40.80 -8.94
N GLU A 344 18.91 -41.90 -9.47
CA GLU A 344 18.93 -42.15 -10.91
C GLU A 344 17.50 -42.33 -11.44
N GLU A 345 17.23 -41.84 -12.65
CA GLU A 345 16.01 -42.01 -13.42
C GLU A 345 14.69 -41.54 -12.71
N ALA A 346 14.79 -40.80 -11.60
CA ALA A 346 13.67 -40.32 -10.85
C ALA A 346 13.76 -38.81 -10.62
N PRO A 347 12.81 -38.00 -11.12
CA PRO A 347 12.75 -36.58 -10.83
C PRO A 347 12.49 -36.33 -9.34
N GLN A 348 13.24 -35.42 -8.74
CA GLN A 348 13.14 -35.04 -7.34
C GLN A 348 12.94 -33.53 -7.23
N THR A 349 11.92 -33.10 -6.47
CA THR A 349 11.60 -31.68 -6.30
C THR A 349 12.40 -31.06 -5.18
N LEU A 350 12.94 -29.85 -5.38
CA LEU A 350 13.61 -29.08 -4.34
C LEU A 350 12.58 -28.37 -3.45
N PRO A 351 12.55 -28.64 -2.16
CA PRO A 351 11.63 -28.02 -1.22
C PRO A 351 11.76 -26.48 -1.23
N GLY A 352 10.64 -25.78 -1.30
CA GLY A 352 10.57 -24.31 -1.24
C GLY A 352 11.03 -23.55 -2.48
N LEU A 353 11.66 -24.20 -3.45
CA LEU A 353 12.19 -23.59 -4.66
C LEU A 353 11.32 -23.84 -5.89
N GLY A 354 10.53 -24.94 -5.91
CA GLY A 354 9.76 -25.35 -7.07
C GLY A 354 10.59 -25.87 -8.24
N ASP A 355 11.92 -25.97 -8.05
CA ASP A 355 12.84 -26.61 -8.99
C ASP A 355 12.76 -28.12 -8.87
N TRP A 356 13.11 -28.83 -9.92
CA TRP A 356 13.25 -30.27 -9.90
C TRP A 356 14.60 -30.69 -10.48
N VAL A 357 15.09 -31.82 -10.01
CA VAL A 357 16.36 -32.41 -10.39
C VAL A 357 16.10 -33.75 -11.05
N LEU A 358 16.73 -34.00 -12.17
CA LEU A 358 16.76 -35.30 -12.83
C LEU A 358 18.21 -35.71 -13.08
N PHE A 359 18.53 -36.91 -12.67
CA PHE A 359 19.81 -37.57 -12.92
C PHE A 359 19.58 -38.81 -13.76
N THR A 360 20.17 -38.89 -14.93
CA THR A 360 19.93 -39.99 -15.88
C THR A 360 21.20 -40.37 -16.66
N LYS A 361 21.34 -41.67 -16.94
CA LYS A 361 22.39 -42.21 -17.83
C LYS A 361 21.98 -42.14 -19.30
N LYS A 362 20.75 -41.86 -19.59
CA LYS A 362 20.22 -41.70 -20.96
C LYS A 362 20.43 -40.28 -21.45
N THR A 363 21.04 -40.12 -22.61
CA THR A 363 21.12 -38.81 -23.24
C THR A 363 19.70 -38.39 -23.73
N GLN A 364 19.06 -37.48 -23.01
CA GLN A 364 17.75 -36.95 -23.38
C GLN A 364 17.89 -35.48 -23.75
N LYS A 365 17.19 -35.02 -24.81
CA LYS A 365 16.93 -33.59 -25.03
C LYS A 365 15.90 -33.16 -23.99
N ILE A 366 16.35 -32.55 -22.89
CA ILE A 366 15.48 -31.99 -21.86
C ILE A 366 15.11 -30.56 -22.31
N GLN A 367 13.82 -30.20 -22.21
CA GLN A 367 13.28 -28.94 -22.66
C GLN A 367 13.88 -27.72 -21.98
N GLU A 368 13.76 -26.55 -22.58
CA GLU A 368 14.53 -25.30 -22.56
C GLU A 368 14.65 -24.52 -21.24
N ASN A 369 14.12 -24.95 -20.11
CA ASN A 369 14.09 -24.13 -18.88
C ASN A 369 14.91 -24.70 -17.73
N GLY A 370 16.23 -24.87 -17.92
CA GLY A 370 17.08 -25.40 -16.85
C GLY A 370 18.56 -25.46 -17.19
N TYR A 371 19.35 -25.94 -16.24
CA TYR A 371 20.78 -26.16 -16.36
C TYR A 371 21.08 -27.64 -16.48
N THR A 372 21.83 -28.02 -17.50
CA THR A 372 22.27 -29.41 -17.74
C THR A 372 23.77 -29.49 -17.56
N LEU A 373 24.23 -30.46 -16.78
CA LEU A 373 25.61 -30.86 -16.67
C LEU A 373 25.77 -32.31 -17.16
N VAL A 374 26.61 -32.51 -18.19
CA VAL A 374 27.07 -33.83 -18.58
C VAL A 374 28.32 -34.16 -17.75
N LEU A 375 28.33 -35.30 -17.12
CA LEU A 375 29.39 -35.69 -16.21
C LEU A 375 29.84 -37.15 -16.44
N ASP A 376 31.07 -37.42 -16.03
CA ASP A 376 31.62 -38.76 -15.96
C ASP A 376 31.00 -39.51 -14.77
N TYR A 377 30.20 -40.53 -15.07
CA TYR A 377 29.47 -41.29 -14.05
C TYR A 377 30.40 -42.03 -13.10
N ASP A 378 31.51 -42.56 -13.61
CA ASP A 378 32.47 -43.34 -12.80
C ASP A 378 33.16 -42.44 -11.76
N THR A 379 33.40 -41.17 -12.10
CA THR A 379 34.06 -40.20 -11.19
C THR A 379 33.20 -39.85 -9.98
N ILE A 380 31.87 -39.80 -10.12
CA ILE A 380 30.99 -39.58 -8.97
C ILE A 380 30.68 -40.85 -8.16
N ALA A 381 31.06 -42.01 -8.69
CA ALA A 381 30.93 -43.33 -8.05
C ALA A 381 29.55 -43.60 -7.43
N GLY A 382 28.48 -43.16 -8.06
CA GLY A 382 27.09 -43.32 -7.63
C GLY A 382 26.70 -42.54 -6.36
N TYR A 383 27.55 -41.64 -5.86
CA TYR A 383 27.22 -40.75 -4.74
C TYR A 383 27.12 -39.30 -5.19
N LEU A 384 25.89 -38.79 -5.26
CA LEU A 384 25.61 -37.40 -5.52
C LEU A 384 24.53 -36.92 -4.56
N GLU A 385 24.82 -35.86 -3.81
CA GLU A 385 23.91 -35.25 -2.85
C GLU A 385 23.52 -33.85 -3.35
N CYS A 386 22.23 -33.50 -3.27
CA CYS A 386 21.75 -32.15 -3.49
C CYS A 386 21.32 -31.53 -2.16
N ARG A 387 21.91 -30.39 -1.81
CA ARG A 387 21.62 -29.69 -0.56
C ARG A 387 21.87 -28.19 -0.64
N ASN A 388 21.43 -27.46 0.38
CA ASN A 388 21.77 -26.07 0.59
C ASN A 388 23.28 -25.87 0.82
N TRP A 389 23.73 -24.63 0.48
CA TRP A 389 25.06 -24.17 0.83
C TRP A 389 25.29 -24.16 2.36
N ARG A 390 26.45 -24.59 2.80
CA ARG A 390 26.92 -24.54 4.18
C ARG A 390 28.24 -23.76 4.30
N PRO A 391 28.46 -23.04 5.41
CA PRO A 391 29.79 -22.43 5.66
C PRO A 391 30.89 -23.48 5.62
N GLY A 392 31.96 -23.18 4.89
CA GLY A 392 33.08 -24.10 4.72
C GLY A 392 33.05 -24.95 3.44
N ASP A 393 31.94 -24.96 2.68
CA ASP A 393 31.87 -25.67 1.40
C ASP A 393 32.93 -25.19 0.41
N ARG A 394 33.64 -26.19 -0.19
CA ARG A 394 34.71 -25.98 -1.18
C ARG A 394 34.32 -26.59 -2.52
N LEU A 395 34.77 -25.95 -3.58
CA LEU A 395 34.61 -26.44 -4.94
C LEU A 395 35.59 -27.61 -5.15
N LEU A 396 35.11 -28.71 -5.73
CA LEU A 396 36.00 -29.79 -6.20
C LEU A 396 36.71 -29.34 -7.47
N TRP A 397 37.81 -28.62 -7.31
CA TRP A 397 38.60 -28.05 -8.40
C TRP A 397 40.05 -28.45 -8.27
N PRO A 398 40.55 -29.43 -9.08
CA PRO A 398 41.93 -29.88 -9.03
C PRO A 398 42.93 -28.74 -9.12
N GLY A 399 43.90 -28.69 -8.19
CA GLY A 399 44.90 -27.62 -8.13
C GLY A 399 44.42 -26.28 -7.57
N HIS A 400 43.16 -26.15 -7.19
CA HIS A 400 42.59 -24.91 -6.64
C HIS A 400 41.91 -25.16 -5.31
N ASN A 401 42.05 -24.19 -4.39
CA ASN A 401 41.40 -24.23 -3.08
C ASN A 401 40.40 -23.09 -2.93
N LYS A 402 39.30 -23.15 -3.68
CA LYS A 402 38.29 -22.11 -3.73
C LYS A 402 37.02 -22.51 -2.98
N SER A 403 36.55 -21.64 -2.10
CA SER A 403 35.28 -21.83 -1.39
C SER A 403 34.07 -21.44 -2.26
N VAL A 404 32.90 -22.03 -1.97
CA VAL A 404 31.61 -21.61 -2.58
C VAL A 404 31.28 -20.17 -2.22
N LYS A 405 31.68 -19.71 -1.03
CA LYS A 405 31.53 -18.30 -0.63
C LYS A 405 32.27 -17.34 -1.55
N GLU A 406 33.51 -17.67 -1.92
CA GLU A 406 34.29 -16.86 -2.88
C GLU A 406 33.67 -16.87 -4.27
N LEU A 407 33.15 -18.02 -4.72
CA LEU A 407 32.39 -18.10 -5.97
C LEU A 407 31.17 -17.17 -5.96
N PHE A 408 30.39 -17.21 -4.89
CA PHE A 408 29.22 -16.33 -4.74
C PHE A 408 29.57 -14.85 -4.73
N LEU A 409 30.72 -14.49 -4.12
CA LEU A 409 31.22 -13.11 -4.12
C LEU A 409 31.69 -12.67 -5.51
N GLU A 410 32.49 -13.49 -6.18
CA GLU A 410 32.97 -13.23 -7.53
C GLU A 410 31.82 -13.09 -8.54
N LYS A 411 30.86 -14.00 -8.42
CA LYS A 411 29.65 -13.95 -9.25
C LYS A 411 28.63 -12.94 -8.73
N LYS A 412 28.94 -12.14 -7.69
CA LYS A 412 28.07 -11.13 -7.07
C LYS A 412 26.70 -11.65 -6.64
N VAL A 413 26.55 -12.94 -6.31
CA VAL A 413 25.27 -13.52 -5.88
C VAL A 413 24.76 -12.80 -4.62
N PRO A 414 23.53 -12.30 -4.60
CA PRO A 414 22.96 -11.66 -3.44
C PRO A 414 22.98 -12.60 -2.22
N ARG A 415 23.29 -12.04 -1.04
CA ARG A 415 23.47 -12.85 0.18
C ARG A 415 22.24 -13.68 0.53
N PHE A 416 21.06 -13.13 0.29
CA PHE A 416 19.80 -13.79 0.62
C PHE A 416 19.46 -14.99 -0.28
N TRP A 417 20.05 -15.09 -1.48
CA TRP A 417 19.89 -16.26 -2.34
C TRP A 417 20.84 -17.39 -1.99
N ARG A 418 21.97 -17.08 -1.33
CA ARG A 418 23.03 -18.07 -1.08
C ARG A 418 22.56 -19.22 -0.21
N GLY A 419 21.70 -18.95 0.80
CA GLY A 419 21.16 -19.97 1.69
C GLY A 419 20.25 -20.98 1.00
N ASP A 420 19.54 -20.56 -0.04
CA ASP A 420 18.62 -21.41 -0.80
C ASP A 420 19.26 -21.99 -2.07
N TRP A 421 20.51 -21.61 -2.40
CA TRP A 421 21.11 -22.05 -3.66
C TRP A 421 21.45 -23.54 -3.58
N PRO A 422 20.94 -24.37 -4.51
CA PRO A 422 21.22 -25.79 -4.49
C PRO A 422 22.68 -26.06 -4.88
N LEU A 423 23.34 -26.89 -4.13
CA LEU A 423 24.69 -27.41 -4.43
C LEU A 423 24.61 -28.91 -4.67
N PHE A 424 25.35 -29.38 -5.66
CA PHE A 424 25.55 -30.78 -5.88
C PHE A 424 26.92 -31.18 -5.37
N VAL A 425 26.93 -32.11 -4.44
CA VAL A 425 28.12 -32.51 -3.69
C VAL A 425 28.39 -33.99 -3.96
N SER A 426 29.64 -34.33 -4.24
CA SER A 426 30.14 -35.69 -4.34
C SER A 426 31.31 -35.88 -3.38
N ARG A 427 31.91 -37.06 -3.36
CA ARG A 427 33.09 -37.37 -2.53
C ARG A 427 34.19 -36.34 -2.76
N GLY A 428 34.49 -35.52 -1.78
CA GLY A 428 35.59 -34.54 -1.82
C GLY A 428 35.19 -33.10 -2.09
N GLY A 429 33.92 -32.76 -2.39
CA GLY A 429 33.50 -31.38 -2.48
C GLY A 429 32.32 -31.10 -3.41
N VAL A 430 32.05 -29.82 -3.62
CA VAL A 430 30.96 -29.35 -4.50
C VAL A 430 31.36 -29.52 -5.95
N VAL A 431 30.58 -30.29 -6.70
CA VAL A 431 30.84 -30.61 -8.12
C VAL A 431 30.02 -29.71 -9.09
N PHE A 432 28.87 -29.19 -8.63
CA PHE A 432 28.05 -28.32 -9.47
C PHE A 432 27.30 -27.27 -8.63
N VAL A 433 27.35 -26.06 -9.11
CA VAL A 433 26.57 -24.89 -8.62
C VAL A 433 25.77 -24.38 -9.80
N PRO A 434 24.47 -24.70 -9.91
CA PRO A 434 23.66 -24.43 -11.08
C PRO A 434 23.73 -22.98 -11.52
N GLY A 435 23.97 -22.76 -12.83
CA GLY A 435 24.10 -21.43 -13.43
C GLY A 435 25.37 -20.65 -13.09
N LEU A 436 26.20 -21.14 -12.17
CA LEU A 436 27.40 -20.43 -11.73
C LEU A 436 28.72 -21.15 -12.01
N TRP A 437 28.77 -22.46 -11.79
CA TRP A 437 30.02 -23.21 -11.92
C TRP A 437 29.80 -24.73 -11.97
N ALA A 438 30.66 -25.42 -12.70
CA ALA A 438 30.72 -26.87 -12.75
C ALA A 438 32.19 -27.35 -12.67
N SER A 439 32.44 -28.42 -11.91
CA SER A 439 33.76 -28.97 -11.67
C SER A 439 34.39 -29.56 -12.95
N PRO A 440 35.62 -29.19 -13.28
CA PRO A 440 36.37 -29.88 -14.34
C PRO A 440 36.64 -31.36 -14.04
N ALA A 441 36.72 -31.71 -12.75
CA ALA A 441 37.05 -33.06 -12.32
C ALA A 441 35.96 -34.10 -12.64
N VAL A 442 34.74 -33.66 -12.87
CA VAL A 442 33.62 -34.57 -13.20
C VAL A 442 33.21 -34.49 -14.67
N ARG A 443 33.95 -33.78 -15.51
CA ARG A 443 33.67 -33.70 -16.95
C ARG A 443 34.12 -35.00 -17.64
N PRO A 444 33.37 -35.47 -18.64
CA PRO A 444 33.80 -36.60 -19.45
C PRO A 444 35.14 -36.31 -20.13
N GLY A 445 36.04 -37.29 -20.06
CA GLY A 445 37.35 -37.29 -20.70
C GLY A 445 37.52 -38.49 -21.65
N PRO A 446 38.74 -38.67 -22.27
CA PRO A 446 38.98 -39.74 -23.20
C PRO A 446 38.78 -41.14 -22.59
N ASP A 447 39.00 -41.29 -21.28
CA ASP A 447 38.90 -42.56 -20.56
C ASP A 447 37.53 -42.82 -19.92
N THR A 448 36.55 -41.92 -20.10
CA THR A 448 35.18 -42.04 -19.57
C THR A 448 34.47 -43.23 -20.20
N LYS A 449 34.10 -44.20 -19.40
CA LYS A 449 33.35 -45.39 -19.86
C LYS A 449 31.85 -45.14 -19.90
N GLN A 450 31.34 -44.36 -18.94
CA GLN A 450 29.91 -44.07 -18.83
C GLN A 450 29.65 -42.61 -18.50
N THR A 451 28.78 -41.98 -19.24
CA THR A 451 28.33 -40.60 -18.98
C THR A 451 26.95 -40.57 -18.35
N ALA A 452 26.68 -39.52 -17.57
CA ALA A 452 25.37 -39.22 -17.04
C ALA A 452 25.03 -37.74 -17.25
N GLN A 453 23.76 -37.44 -17.27
CA GLN A 453 23.23 -36.08 -17.33
C GLN A 453 22.57 -35.72 -15.98
N LEU A 454 22.94 -34.58 -15.45
CA LEU A 454 22.31 -33.97 -14.30
C LEU A 454 21.58 -32.71 -14.81
N PHE A 455 20.29 -32.70 -14.64
CA PHE A 455 19.44 -31.57 -15.01
C PHE A 455 18.83 -30.92 -13.75
N ILE A 456 18.75 -29.60 -13.72
CA ILE A 456 17.99 -28.84 -12.73
C ILE A 456 17.25 -27.71 -13.42
N GLY A 457 15.96 -27.55 -13.15
CA GLY A 457 15.17 -26.49 -13.74
C GLY A 457 13.74 -26.44 -13.25
N GLY A 458 12.99 -25.50 -13.81
CA GLY A 458 11.55 -25.35 -13.60
C GLY A 458 11.12 -24.45 -12.48
N GLY A 459 12.02 -23.82 -11.70
CA GLY A 459 11.64 -22.98 -10.56
C GLY A 459 12.58 -21.81 -10.27
N LYS A 460 12.59 -21.40 -9.00
CA LYS A 460 13.27 -20.16 -8.53
C LYS A 460 14.79 -20.15 -8.81
N THR A 461 15.46 -21.29 -8.78
CA THR A 461 16.91 -21.36 -9.05
C THR A 461 17.20 -21.01 -10.50
N PHE A 462 16.40 -21.52 -11.44
CA PHE A 462 16.55 -21.20 -12.84
C PHE A 462 16.24 -19.71 -13.10
N GLU A 463 15.14 -19.18 -12.56
CA GLU A 463 14.77 -17.76 -12.69
C GLU A 463 15.86 -16.84 -12.11
N ARG A 464 16.38 -17.16 -10.93
CA ARG A 464 17.45 -16.41 -10.26
C ARG A 464 18.74 -16.41 -11.09
N ALA A 465 19.15 -17.56 -11.58
CA ALA A 465 20.37 -17.67 -12.34
C ALA A 465 20.22 -17.11 -13.76
N SER A 466 19.05 -17.25 -14.40
CA SER A 466 18.76 -16.68 -15.73
C SER A 466 18.70 -15.16 -15.68
N SER A 467 18.06 -14.57 -14.69
CA SER A 467 18.06 -13.11 -14.50
C SER A 467 19.49 -12.59 -14.31
N TYR A 468 20.36 -13.38 -13.71
CA TYR A 468 21.75 -13.03 -13.48
C TYR A 468 22.61 -13.10 -14.75
N VAL A 469 22.35 -14.06 -15.64
CA VAL A 469 23.04 -14.20 -16.95
C VAL A 469 22.57 -13.12 -17.93
N TYR A 470 21.31 -12.74 -17.91
CA TYR A 470 20.75 -11.67 -18.75
C TYR A 470 21.36 -10.30 -18.48
N TYR A 471 21.74 -10.01 -17.22
CA TYR A 471 22.43 -8.75 -16.86
C TYR A 471 23.89 -8.68 -17.35
N LYS A 472 24.54 -9.81 -17.64
CA LYS A 472 25.91 -9.84 -18.21
C LYS A 472 25.99 -9.80 -19.73
N GLY A 473 24.88 -9.98 -20.44
CA GLY A 473 24.83 -10.02 -21.90
C GLY A 473 24.58 -8.66 -22.60
N ARG A 474 24.63 -7.54 -21.83
CA ARG A 474 24.56 -6.18 -22.37
C ARG A 474 25.79 -5.36 -21.96
N ASN A 475 26.96 -5.82 -22.33
CA ASN A 475 28.17 -5.01 -22.51
C ASN A 475 28.77 -5.31 -23.88
#